data_24d78e457d90006bdcca190792e66144
#
_entry.id   24d78e457d90006bdcca190792e66144
#
_cell.length_a   1.000
_cell.length_b   1.000
_cell.length_c   1.000
_cell.angle_alpha   90.00
_cell.angle_beta   90.00
_cell.angle_gamma   90.00
#
_symmetry.space_group_name_H-M   'P 1'
#
loop_
_entity.id
_entity.type
_entity.pdbx_description
1 polymer ?
#
loop_
_entity_poly.entity_id
_entity_poly.type
_entity_poly.pdbx_seq_one_letter_code
_entity_poly.pdbx_strand_id
1 'polypeptide(L)'
;MNSNNEKKLNSEKEFEYKEKFNEIFKIEIESLILAQSKIGVHYFKAAKMISEANKVILSGIGKSGLIAKKIAATLSSYNISAAFLHPVEALHGDIGIIQPKDVVILLSKSGSTEEITRLVPFIKSRAAQIISIVSNTNSYLAYNSDVVLEAAITREACPFNIAPTSSTTSTIVIGDAISIVSALLKKFKLEDFSKTHPLGTIGKQINLQVKDIMHKGNNLPVLFESSTFKDAIIKISEKGLGCVVIINEEYEIKGLITDGDVRRALQKYNEINNLTTSDIMTKNPISINANEYLDVALALMESRESQISLLVVVDESNKVVGVIRLHDIIRSGL
;
A
#
# COMPACT_ATOMS: atom_id res chain seq x y z
N MET A 1 -27.58 46.59 20.80
CA MET A 1 -28.60 45.75 20.07
C MET A 1 -28.04 44.92 18.91
N ASN A 2 -26.73 45.02 18.51
CA ASN A 2 -26.21 44.40 17.28
C ASN A 2 -25.65 42.99 17.42
N SER A 3 -25.15 42.56 18.58
CA SER A 3 -24.45 41.26 18.66
C SER A 3 -25.37 40.01 18.61
N ASN A 4 -26.61 40.12 19.08
CA ASN A 4 -27.57 39.02 19.05
C ASN A 4 -28.15 38.81 17.64
N ASN A 5 -28.31 39.86 16.84
CA ASN A 5 -28.76 39.77 15.47
C ASN A 5 -27.69 39.20 14.55
N GLU A 6 -26.40 39.53 14.76
CA GLU A 6 -25.30 38.92 14.01
C GLU A 6 -25.13 37.42 14.29
N LYS A 7 -25.25 37.02 15.58
CA LYS A 7 -25.23 35.59 15.97
C LYS A 7 -26.39 34.80 15.35
N LYS A 8 -27.60 35.36 15.33
CA LYS A 8 -28.77 34.72 14.73
C LYS A 8 -28.61 34.59 13.20
N LEU A 9 -28.14 35.64 12.52
CA LEU A 9 -27.90 35.64 11.08
C LEU A 9 -26.79 34.65 10.69
N ASN A 10 -25.74 34.50 11.52
CA ASN A 10 -24.70 33.51 11.28
C ASN A 10 -25.21 32.07 11.46
N SER A 11 -26.04 31.81 12.47
CA SER A 11 -26.61 30.47 12.68
C SER A 11 -27.60 30.06 11.58
N GLU A 12 -28.39 31.00 11.04
CA GLU A 12 -29.28 30.76 9.92
C GLU A 12 -28.49 30.46 8.62
N LYS A 13 -27.39 31.18 8.36
CA LYS A 13 -26.48 30.90 7.23
C LYS A 13 -25.76 29.56 7.40
N GLU A 14 -25.28 29.22 8.57
CA GLU A 14 -24.64 27.92 8.85
C GLU A 14 -25.61 26.77 8.59
N PHE A 15 -26.88 26.91 8.98
CA PHE A 15 -27.91 25.91 8.69
C PHE A 15 -28.17 25.78 7.18
N GLU A 16 -28.31 26.91 6.47
CA GLU A 16 -28.51 26.92 5.01
C GLU A 16 -27.35 26.24 4.28
N TYR A 17 -26.11 26.54 4.65
CA TYR A 17 -24.95 25.88 4.04
C TYR A 17 -24.87 24.39 4.36
N LYS A 18 -25.24 23.96 5.55
CA LYS A 18 -25.32 22.54 5.93
C LYS A 18 -26.29 21.78 5.01
N GLU A 19 -27.46 22.36 4.75
CA GLU A 19 -28.44 21.77 3.81
C GLU A 19 -27.86 21.68 2.38
N LYS A 20 -27.11 22.70 1.93
CA LYS A 20 -26.45 22.68 0.62
C LYS A 20 -25.36 21.58 0.53
N PHE A 21 -24.55 21.38 1.57
CA PHE A 21 -23.62 20.26 1.60
C PHE A 21 -24.34 18.91 1.49
N ASN A 22 -25.43 18.72 2.25
CA ASN A 22 -26.23 17.49 2.19
C ASN A 22 -26.83 17.27 0.80
N GLU A 23 -27.32 18.31 0.15
CA GLU A 23 -27.85 18.25 -1.22
C GLU A 23 -26.77 17.77 -2.21
N ILE A 24 -25.55 18.34 -2.14
CA ILE A 24 -24.43 17.97 -3.00
C ILE A 24 -24.08 16.48 -2.82
N PHE A 25 -23.89 16.04 -1.57
CA PHE A 25 -23.61 14.62 -1.28
C PHE A 25 -24.71 13.70 -1.81
N LYS A 26 -25.97 14.09 -1.63
CA LYS A 26 -27.11 13.30 -2.12
C LYS A 26 -27.06 13.11 -3.64
N ILE A 27 -26.80 14.17 -4.41
CA ILE A 27 -26.68 14.12 -5.87
C ILE A 27 -25.55 13.20 -6.32
N GLU A 28 -24.38 13.30 -5.65
CA GLU A 28 -23.22 12.45 -5.93
C GLU A 28 -23.54 10.96 -5.65
N ILE A 29 -24.16 10.65 -4.50
CA ILE A 29 -24.57 9.30 -4.13
C ILE A 29 -25.59 8.72 -5.10
N GLU A 30 -26.63 9.49 -5.45
CA GLU A 30 -27.65 9.08 -6.41
C GLU A 30 -27.04 8.76 -7.79
N SER A 31 -26.06 9.56 -8.22
CA SER A 31 -25.33 9.34 -9.47
C SER A 31 -24.49 8.06 -9.41
N LEU A 32 -23.82 7.78 -8.27
CA LEU A 32 -23.08 6.53 -8.08
C LEU A 32 -24.01 5.30 -8.08
N ILE A 33 -25.16 5.38 -7.44
CA ILE A 33 -26.17 4.30 -7.44
C ILE A 33 -26.64 4.04 -8.87
N LEU A 34 -26.89 5.10 -9.64
CA LEU A 34 -27.30 4.99 -11.04
C LEU A 34 -26.17 4.34 -11.88
N ALA A 35 -24.92 4.77 -11.72
CA ALA A 35 -23.80 4.15 -12.41
C ALA A 35 -23.61 2.67 -12.02
N GLN A 36 -23.78 2.33 -10.73
CA GLN A 36 -23.75 0.95 -10.24
C GLN A 36 -24.82 0.08 -10.92
N SER A 37 -26.02 0.59 -11.15
CA SER A 37 -27.10 -0.15 -11.81
C SER A 37 -26.79 -0.51 -13.28
N LYS A 38 -25.77 0.12 -13.86
CA LYS A 38 -25.30 -0.15 -15.23
C LYS A 38 -24.25 -1.25 -15.32
N ILE A 39 -23.83 -1.82 -14.19
CA ILE A 39 -22.83 -2.90 -14.19
C ILE A 39 -23.43 -4.14 -14.87
N GLY A 40 -22.72 -4.64 -15.88
CA GLY A 40 -23.11 -5.81 -16.65
C GLY A 40 -21.90 -6.54 -17.24
N VAL A 41 -22.14 -7.45 -18.17
CA VAL A 41 -21.10 -8.29 -18.81
C VAL A 41 -19.95 -7.46 -19.44
N HIS A 42 -20.27 -6.26 -19.92
CA HIS A 42 -19.29 -5.35 -20.50
C HIS A 42 -18.23 -4.86 -19.51
N TYR A 43 -18.53 -4.77 -18.21
CA TYR A 43 -17.54 -4.47 -17.16
C TYR A 43 -16.51 -5.60 -17.01
N PHE A 44 -16.99 -6.85 -17.01
CA PHE A 44 -16.09 -8.02 -16.99
C PHE A 44 -15.24 -8.08 -18.27
N LYS A 45 -15.83 -7.80 -19.44
CA LYS A 45 -15.12 -7.74 -20.71
C LYS A 45 -14.01 -6.68 -20.67
N ALA A 46 -14.32 -5.47 -20.15
CA ALA A 46 -13.32 -4.40 -19.98
C ALA A 46 -12.17 -4.83 -19.06
N ALA A 47 -12.49 -5.38 -17.89
CA ALA A 47 -11.48 -5.84 -16.94
C ALA A 47 -10.59 -6.96 -17.54
N LYS A 48 -11.18 -7.90 -18.30
CA LYS A 48 -10.45 -8.93 -18.99
C LYS A 48 -9.52 -8.36 -20.06
N MET A 49 -9.98 -7.45 -20.91
CA MET A 49 -9.17 -6.77 -21.90
C MET A 49 -7.95 -6.09 -21.25
N ILE A 50 -8.18 -5.35 -20.15
CA ILE A 50 -7.11 -4.68 -19.39
C ILE A 50 -6.11 -5.69 -18.82
N SER A 51 -6.59 -6.81 -18.29
CA SER A 51 -5.72 -7.84 -17.70
C SER A 51 -4.84 -8.56 -18.74
N GLU A 52 -5.27 -8.62 -19.99
CA GLU A 52 -4.58 -9.28 -21.10
C GLU A 52 -3.76 -8.30 -21.96
N ALA A 53 -3.91 -6.99 -21.73
CA ALA A 53 -3.22 -5.96 -22.50
C ALA A 53 -1.70 -5.94 -22.23
N ASN A 54 -0.91 -5.62 -23.26
CA ASN A 54 0.51 -5.31 -23.08
C ASN A 54 0.69 -4.01 -22.30
N LYS A 55 -0.11 -2.99 -22.62
CA LYS A 55 -0.14 -1.69 -21.96
C LYS A 55 -1.54 -1.11 -22.04
N VAL A 56 -1.91 -0.33 -21.02
CA VAL A 56 -3.17 0.43 -20.99
C VAL A 56 -2.84 1.91 -21.15
N ILE A 57 -3.37 2.53 -22.19
CA ILE A 57 -3.22 3.96 -22.42
C ILE A 57 -4.54 4.66 -22.06
N LEU A 58 -4.45 5.68 -21.20
CA LEU A 58 -5.64 6.44 -20.82
C LEU A 58 -5.58 7.85 -21.39
N SER A 59 -6.70 8.36 -21.91
CA SER A 59 -6.76 9.70 -22.46
C SER A 59 -8.07 10.41 -22.09
N GLY A 60 -7.99 11.72 -21.95
CA GLY A 60 -9.09 12.60 -21.58
C GLY A 60 -8.65 14.07 -21.57
N ILE A 61 -9.60 15.00 -21.67
CA ILE A 61 -9.35 16.44 -21.62
C ILE A 61 -9.86 17.04 -20.32
N GLY A 62 -9.18 18.05 -19.81
CA GLY A 62 -9.58 18.81 -18.63
C GLY A 62 -9.73 17.90 -17.39
N LYS A 63 -10.88 17.96 -16.71
CA LYS A 63 -11.15 17.15 -15.52
C LYS A 63 -11.16 15.64 -15.83
N SER A 64 -11.68 15.23 -17.01
CA SER A 64 -11.58 13.82 -17.46
C SER A 64 -10.14 13.37 -17.64
N GLY A 65 -9.25 14.25 -18.09
CA GLY A 65 -7.81 13.96 -18.19
C GLY A 65 -7.15 13.76 -16.81
N LEU A 66 -7.55 14.54 -15.79
CA LEU A 66 -7.09 14.34 -14.41
C LEU A 66 -7.54 12.99 -13.85
N ILE A 67 -8.78 12.58 -14.13
CA ILE A 67 -9.29 11.27 -13.75
C ILE A 67 -8.55 10.15 -14.51
N ALA A 68 -8.29 10.33 -15.80
CA ALA A 68 -7.50 9.38 -16.59
C ALA A 68 -6.10 9.16 -16.01
N LYS A 69 -5.42 10.23 -15.59
CA LYS A 69 -4.12 10.14 -14.88
C LYS A 69 -4.23 9.35 -13.58
N LYS A 70 -5.28 9.59 -12.78
CA LYS A 70 -5.50 8.86 -11.53
C LYS A 70 -5.72 7.36 -11.79
N ILE A 71 -6.54 7.00 -12.76
CA ILE A 71 -6.80 5.59 -13.09
C ILE A 71 -5.53 4.91 -13.62
N ALA A 72 -4.71 5.60 -14.44
CA ALA A 72 -3.42 5.09 -14.90
C ALA A 72 -2.48 4.80 -13.72
N ALA A 73 -2.41 5.70 -12.74
CA ALA A 73 -1.62 5.50 -11.53
C ALA A 73 -2.14 4.31 -10.71
N THR A 74 -3.47 4.16 -10.59
CA THR A 74 -4.09 3.01 -9.90
C THR A 74 -3.73 1.69 -10.58
N LEU A 75 -3.83 1.60 -11.91
CA LEU A 75 -3.44 0.40 -12.68
C LEU A 75 -1.95 0.08 -12.47
N SER A 76 -1.08 1.09 -12.52
CA SER A 76 0.36 0.92 -12.28
C SER A 76 0.65 0.39 -10.87
N SER A 77 -0.10 0.85 -9.85
CA SER A 77 -0.01 0.33 -8.48
C SER A 77 -0.34 -1.16 -8.39
N TYR A 78 -1.22 -1.65 -9.27
CA TYR A 78 -1.56 -3.07 -9.40
C TYR A 78 -0.66 -3.84 -10.39
N ASN A 79 0.51 -3.30 -10.71
CA ASN A 79 1.47 -3.91 -11.65
C ASN A 79 0.89 -4.17 -13.06
N ILE A 80 -0.04 -3.32 -13.49
CA ILE A 80 -0.56 -3.25 -14.85
C ILE A 80 0.10 -2.06 -15.53
N SER A 81 0.88 -2.31 -16.61
CA SER A 81 1.54 -1.24 -17.36
C SER A 81 0.52 -0.24 -17.87
N ALA A 82 0.53 0.99 -17.36
CA ALA A 82 -0.43 2.01 -17.73
C ALA A 82 0.21 3.40 -17.85
N ALA A 83 -0.27 4.20 -18.80
CA ALA A 83 0.21 5.56 -19.01
C ALA A 83 -0.95 6.49 -19.44
N PHE A 84 -0.82 7.77 -19.07
CA PHE A 84 -1.70 8.81 -19.60
C PHE A 84 -1.11 9.39 -20.88
N LEU A 85 -1.95 9.56 -21.90
CA LEU A 85 -1.63 10.21 -23.15
C LEU A 85 -2.54 11.43 -23.33
N HIS A 86 -1.95 12.63 -23.40
CA HIS A 86 -2.74 13.82 -23.66
C HIS A 86 -3.23 13.82 -25.11
N PRO A 87 -4.53 14.01 -25.40
CA PRO A 87 -5.05 13.81 -26.75
C PRO A 87 -4.49 14.81 -27.77
N VAL A 88 -4.16 16.01 -27.38
CA VAL A 88 -3.53 17.00 -28.28
C VAL A 88 -2.11 16.55 -28.63
N GLU A 89 -1.29 16.21 -27.64
CA GLU A 89 0.08 15.74 -27.87
C GLU A 89 0.11 14.43 -28.67
N ALA A 90 -0.89 13.56 -28.46
CA ALA A 90 -1.06 12.37 -29.27
C ALA A 90 -1.13 12.68 -30.77
N LEU A 91 -1.88 13.70 -31.16
CA LEU A 91 -2.02 14.12 -32.56
C LEU A 91 -0.77 14.81 -33.12
N HIS A 92 0.19 15.19 -32.27
CA HIS A 92 1.47 15.78 -32.64
C HIS A 92 2.65 14.79 -32.56
N GLY A 93 2.36 13.49 -32.47
CA GLY A 93 3.38 12.44 -32.57
C GLY A 93 3.35 11.41 -31.43
N ASP A 94 2.93 11.78 -30.23
CA ASP A 94 2.95 10.90 -29.05
C ASP A 94 2.03 9.67 -29.18
N ILE A 95 1.13 9.66 -30.17
CA ILE A 95 0.33 8.47 -30.51
C ILE A 95 1.20 7.25 -30.86
N GLY A 96 2.48 7.48 -31.18
CA GLY A 96 3.48 6.42 -31.42
C GLY A 96 3.67 5.47 -30.23
N ILE A 97 3.29 5.89 -29.00
CA ILE A 97 3.35 5.02 -27.81
C ILE A 97 2.35 3.85 -27.86
N ILE A 98 1.27 3.98 -28.66
CA ILE A 98 0.24 2.94 -28.82
C ILE A 98 0.74 1.86 -29.77
N GLN A 99 0.71 0.62 -29.32
CA GLN A 99 1.16 -0.54 -30.05
C GLN A 99 0.02 -1.57 -30.22
N PRO A 100 0.13 -2.53 -31.14
CA PRO A 100 -0.82 -3.63 -31.27
C PRO A 100 -0.99 -4.39 -29.94
N LYS A 101 -2.23 -4.78 -29.61
CA LYS A 101 -2.64 -5.43 -28.36
C LYS A 101 -2.60 -4.52 -27.12
N ASP A 102 -2.34 -3.22 -27.29
CA ASP A 102 -2.63 -2.26 -26.23
C ASP A 102 -4.14 -2.04 -26.11
N VAL A 103 -4.56 -1.61 -24.91
CA VAL A 103 -5.94 -1.14 -24.64
C VAL A 103 -5.89 0.35 -24.41
N VAL A 104 -6.74 1.09 -25.12
CA VAL A 104 -6.88 2.53 -24.94
C VAL A 104 -8.20 2.84 -24.27
N ILE A 105 -8.14 3.47 -23.10
CA ILE A 105 -9.32 3.90 -22.34
C ILE A 105 -9.54 5.39 -22.57
N LEU A 106 -10.64 5.75 -23.21
CA LEU A 106 -10.99 7.13 -23.55
C LEU A 106 -12.10 7.64 -22.63
N LEU A 107 -11.85 8.75 -21.93
CA LEU A 107 -12.76 9.35 -20.97
C LEU A 107 -13.37 10.63 -21.54
N SER A 108 -14.70 10.66 -21.69
CA SER A 108 -15.43 11.84 -22.14
C SER A 108 -16.89 11.80 -21.66
N LYS A 109 -17.33 12.77 -20.87
CA LYS A 109 -18.74 12.85 -20.42
C LYS A 109 -19.72 12.82 -21.60
N SER A 110 -19.52 13.68 -22.60
CA SER A 110 -20.40 13.77 -23.78
C SER A 110 -20.18 12.66 -24.80
N GLY A 111 -18.97 12.05 -24.80
CA GLY A 111 -18.55 11.12 -25.85
C GLY A 111 -18.36 11.78 -27.25
N SER A 112 -18.33 13.11 -27.31
CA SER A 112 -18.24 13.89 -28.54
C SER A 112 -17.13 14.96 -28.48
N THR A 113 -16.27 14.91 -27.47
CA THR A 113 -15.13 15.84 -27.34
C THR A 113 -14.21 15.68 -28.53
N GLU A 114 -14.00 16.75 -29.31
CA GLU A 114 -13.34 16.71 -30.60
C GLU A 114 -11.94 16.12 -30.54
N GLU A 115 -11.13 16.56 -29.56
CA GLU A 115 -9.75 16.11 -29.38
C GLU A 115 -9.67 14.60 -29.07
N ILE A 116 -10.68 14.04 -28.42
CA ILE A 116 -10.77 12.60 -28.12
C ILE A 116 -11.25 11.82 -29.35
N THR A 117 -12.31 12.32 -30.01
CA THR A 117 -12.89 11.62 -31.15
C THR A 117 -11.94 11.56 -32.34
N ARG A 118 -11.09 12.58 -32.54
CA ARG A 118 -10.02 12.57 -33.55
C ARG A 118 -8.97 11.50 -33.36
N LEU A 119 -8.75 10.98 -32.14
CA LEU A 119 -7.81 9.90 -31.89
C LEU A 119 -8.31 8.55 -32.39
N VAL A 120 -9.61 8.31 -32.41
CA VAL A 120 -10.22 7.01 -32.67
C VAL A 120 -9.72 6.34 -33.94
N PRO A 121 -9.69 6.99 -35.14
CA PRO A 121 -9.20 6.39 -36.37
C PRO A 121 -7.74 5.93 -36.26
N PHE A 122 -6.89 6.73 -35.60
CA PHE A 122 -5.47 6.44 -35.44
C PHE A 122 -5.24 5.28 -34.46
N ILE A 123 -6.05 5.20 -33.38
CA ILE A 123 -5.99 4.05 -32.45
C ILE A 123 -6.37 2.76 -33.17
N LYS A 124 -7.47 2.77 -33.93
CA LYS A 124 -7.92 1.61 -34.70
C LYS A 124 -6.89 1.17 -35.76
N SER A 125 -6.24 2.11 -36.42
CA SER A 125 -5.19 1.79 -37.43
C SER A 125 -3.98 1.10 -36.83
N ARG A 126 -3.75 1.20 -35.52
CA ARG A 126 -2.68 0.52 -34.77
C ARG A 126 -3.10 -0.82 -34.19
N ALA A 127 -4.30 -1.31 -34.52
CA ALA A 127 -4.86 -2.56 -34.00
C ALA A 127 -4.93 -2.63 -32.45
N ALA A 128 -5.07 -1.47 -31.80
CA ALA A 128 -5.35 -1.36 -30.39
C ALA A 128 -6.86 -1.36 -30.12
N GLN A 129 -7.26 -1.90 -28.98
CA GLN A 129 -8.66 -1.97 -28.57
C GLN A 129 -9.08 -0.72 -27.79
N ILE A 130 -10.33 -0.32 -27.91
CA ILE A 130 -10.87 0.89 -27.29
C ILE A 130 -11.92 0.55 -26.23
N ILE A 131 -11.71 1.02 -25.01
CA ILE A 131 -12.73 1.10 -23.96
C ILE A 131 -13.10 2.58 -23.83
N SER A 132 -14.40 2.92 -23.83
CA SER A 132 -14.84 4.26 -23.50
C SER A 132 -15.55 4.30 -22.16
N ILE A 133 -15.31 5.36 -21.38
CA ILE A 133 -16.08 5.70 -20.18
C ILE A 133 -16.79 7.01 -20.48
N VAL A 134 -18.12 6.94 -20.67
CA VAL A 134 -18.95 8.04 -21.12
C VAL A 134 -20.26 8.12 -20.33
N SER A 135 -20.81 9.31 -20.14
CA SER A 135 -22.18 9.45 -19.61
C SER A 135 -23.24 9.38 -20.72
N ASN A 136 -22.88 9.75 -21.95
CA ASN A 136 -23.77 9.64 -23.11
C ASN A 136 -23.35 8.43 -23.97
N THR A 137 -24.11 7.36 -23.87
CA THR A 137 -23.90 6.14 -24.68
C THR A 137 -24.36 6.29 -26.13
N ASN A 138 -25.14 7.30 -26.45
CA ASN A 138 -25.52 7.64 -27.82
C ASN A 138 -24.58 8.70 -28.41
N SER A 139 -23.30 8.33 -28.53
CA SER A 139 -22.23 9.26 -28.94
C SER A 139 -21.22 8.60 -29.89
N TYR A 140 -20.48 9.43 -30.64
CA TYR A 140 -19.46 8.95 -31.56
C TYR A 140 -18.45 8.01 -30.89
N LEU A 141 -17.99 8.37 -29.70
CA LEU A 141 -17.02 7.58 -28.97
C LEU A 141 -17.60 6.21 -28.56
N ALA A 142 -18.84 6.19 -28.07
CA ALA A 142 -19.50 4.94 -27.69
C ALA A 142 -19.67 4.01 -28.90
N TYR A 143 -20.12 4.51 -30.03
CA TYR A 143 -20.30 3.69 -31.25
C TYR A 143 -18.98 3.15 -31.85
N ASN A 144 -17.86 3.79 -31.53
CA ASN A 144 -16.55 3.43 -32.06
C ASN A 144 -15.65 2.69 -31.07
N SER A 145 -16.16 2.29 -29.91
CA SER A 145 -15.45 1.54 -28.87
C SER A 145 -15.80 0.07 -28.87
N ASP A 146 -14.84 -0.81 -28.52
CA ASP A 146 -15.05 -2.25 -28.37
C ASP A 146 -15.84 -2.58 -27.10
N VAL A 147 -15.71 -1.71 -26.08
CA VAL A 147 -16.47 -1.77 -24.84
C VAL A 147 -16.83 -0.35 -24.39
N VAL A 148 -18.08 -0.19 -23.96
CA VAL A 148 -18.60 1.07 -23.42
C VAL A 148 -18.96 0.87 -21.95
N LEU A 149 -18.41 1.70 -21.07
CA LEU A 149 -18.76 1.78 -19.66
C LEU A 149 -19.54 3.06 -19.42
N GLU A 150 -20.78 2.93 -19.00
CA GLU A 150 -21.67 4.07 -18.81
C GLU A 150 -21.43 4.70 -17.43
N ALA A 151 -20.81 5.88 -17.41
CA ALA A 151 -20.73 6.73 -16.23
C ALA A 151 -22.03 7.53 -16.09
N ALA A 152 -23.14 6.83 -15.84
CA ALA A 152 -24.47 7.41 -15.70
C ALA A 152 -24.50 8.36 -14.51
N ILE A 153 -25.15 9.52 -14.69
CA ILE A 153 -25.39 10.51 -13.65
C ILE A 153 -26.80 11.05 -13.73
N THR A 154 -27.35 11.50 -12.63
CA THR A 154 -28.62 12.21 -12.60
C THR A 154 -28.44 13.65 -13.10
N ARG A 155 -27.49 14.36 -12.50
CA ARG A 155 -27.04 15.71 -12.88
C ARG A 155 -25.67 15.99 -12.24
N GLU A 156 -25.01 17.06 -12.67
CA GLU A 156 -23.87 17.56 -11.90
C GLU A 156 -24.35 18.20 -10.60
N ALA A 157 -23.59 18.05 -9.51
CA ALA A 157 -23.90 18.70 -8.26
C ALA A 157 -23.65 20.23 -8.29
N CYS A 158 -22.98 20.71 -9.33
CA CYS A 158 -22.83 22.12 -9.62
C CYS A 158 -24.19 22.80 -9.80
N PRO A 159 -24.46 23.97 -9.21
CA PRO A 159 -25.74 24.67 -9.30
C PRO A 159 -26.20 24.93 -10.74
N PHE A 160 -25.25 25.13 -11.66
CA PHE A 160 -25.52 25.40 -13.07
C PHE A 160 -25.50 24.12 -13.94
N ASN A 161 -25.29 22.95 -13.35
CA ASN A 161 -25.12 21.68 -14.07
C ASN A 161 -24.00 21.69 -15.14
N ILE A 162 -22.96 22.52 -14.95
CA ILE A 162 -21.89 22.77 -15.94
C ILE A 162 -20.57 22.16 -15.48
N ALA A 163 -20.13 22.50 -14.25
CA ALA A 163 -18.85 21.99 -13.74
C ALA A 163 -18.92 20.49 -13.49
N PRO A 164 -18.03 19.69 -14.07
CA PRO A 164 -17.97 18.25 -13.82
C PRO A 164 -17.71 17.95 -12.34
N THR A 165 -18.66 17.28 -11.72
CA THR A 165 -18.65 16.80 -10.33
C THR A 165 -19.10 15.33 -10.34
N SER A 166 -20.41 15.06 -10.36
CA SER A 166 -20.95 13.69 -10.38
C SER A 166 -20.42 12.85 -11.55
N SER A 167 -20.22 13.45 -12.72
CA SER A 167 -19.63 12.74 -13.87
C SER A 167 -18.19 12.32 -13.61
N THR A 168 -17.39 13.15 -12.93
CA THR A 168 -16.01 12.80 -12.57
C THR A 168 -15.96 11.78 -11.44
N THR A 169 -16.83 11.89 -10.45
CA THR A 169 -16.95 10.94 -9.34
C THR A 169 -17.37 9.55 -9.85
N SER A 170 -18.38 9.47 -10.71
CA SER A 170 -18.80 8.20 -11.32
C SER A 170 -17.69 7.59 -12.17
N THR A 171 -16.98 8.39 -12.98
CA THR A 171 -15.89 7.92 -13.83
C THR A 171 -14.72 7.38 -13.01
N ILE A 172 -14.34 8.04 -11.90
CA ILE A 172 -13.23 7.57 -11.04
C ILE A 172 -13.57 6.25 -10.36
N VAL A 173 -14.81 6.09 -9.86
CA VAL A 173 -15.26 4.84 -9.22
C VAL A 173 -15.30 3.68 -10.22
N ILE A 174 -15.79 3.92 -11.45
CA ILE A 174 -15.73 2.92 -12.53
C ILE A 174 -14.28 2.53 -12.82
N GLY A 175 -13.38 3.52 -12.95
CA GLY A 175 -11.96 3.30 -13.17
C GLY A 175 -11.29 2.47 -12.08
N ASP A 176 -11.61 2.73 -10.82
CA ASP A 176 -11.12 1.95 -9.70
C ASP A 176 -11.65 0.52 -9.73
N ALA A 177 -12.95 0.35 -9.98
CA ALA A 177 -13.57 -0.96 -10.05
C ALA A 177 -12.96 -1.85 -11.15
N ILE A 178 -12.79 -1.33 -12.36
CA ILE A 178 -12.16 -2.10 -13.45
C ILE A 178 -10.67 -2.38 -13.18
N SER A 179 -9.95 -1.44 -12.54
CA SER A 179 -8.54 -1.63 -12.19
C SER A 179 -8.37 -2.77 -11.17
N ILE A 180 -9.18 -2.77 -10.11
CA ILE A 180 -9.17 -3.80 -9.07
C ILE A 180 -9.53 -5.16 -9.65
N VAL A 181 -10.62 -5.25 -10.42
CA VAL A 181 -11.05 -6.53 -11.03
C VAL A 181 -10.01 -7.04 -12.03
N SER A 182 -9.36 -6.16 -12.81
CA SER A 182 -8.26 -6.55 -13.70
C SER A 182 -7.07 -7.14 -12.94
N ALA A 183 -6.71 -6.55 -11.78
CA ALA A 183 -5.67 -7.06 -10.91
C ALA A 183 -6.03 -8.45 -10.34
N LEU A 184 -7.29 -8.65 -9.92
CA LEU A 184 -7.77 -9.95 -9.46
C LEU A 184 -7.68 -11.02 -10.58
N LEU A 185 -8.03 -10.67 -11.82
CA LEU A 185 -7.88 -11.56 -12.97
C LEU A 185 -6.41 -11.92 -13.24
N LYS A 186 -5.48 -11.03 -12.99
CA LYS A 186 -4.02 -11.27 -13.05
C LYS A 186 -3.49 -12.03 -11.84
N LYS A 187 -4.34 -12.40 -10.87
CA LYS A 187 -3.95 -13.05 -9.61
C LYS A 187 -2.92 -12.23 -8.82
N PHE A 188 -3.06 -10.90 -8.86
CA PHE A 188 -2.21 -9.97 -8.12
C PHE A 188 -2.26 -10.26 -6.63
N LYS A 189 -1.10 -10.30 -5.98
CA LYS A 189 -0.93 -10.61 -4.57
C LYS A 189 -0.34 -9.41 -3.80
N LEU A 190 -0.40 -9.48 -2.48
CA LEU A 190 0.15 -8.44 -1.60
C LEU A 190 1.67 -8.25 -1.81
N GLU A 191 2.41 -9.35 -2.10
CA GLU A 191 3.84 -9.31 -2.40
C GLU A 191 4.13 -8.51 -3.70
N ASP A 192 3.20 -8.49 -4.66
CA ASP A 192 3.35 -7.71 -5.89
C ASP A 192 3.13 -6.22 -5.62
N PHE A 193 2.26 -5.88 -4.66
CA PHE A 193 2.04 -4.50 -4.22
C PHE A 193 3.31 -3.88 -3.61
N SER A 194 4.07 -4.66 -2.85
CA SER A 194 5.33 -4.22 -2.26
C SER A 194 6.39 -3.85 -3.30
N LYS A 195 6.42 -4.56 -4.44
CA LYS A 195 7.34 -4.29 -5.54
C LYS A 195 7.05 -2.96 -6.22
N THR A 196 5.78 -2.57 -6.28
CA THR A 196 5.35 -1.29 -6.88
C THR A 196 5.39 -0.12 -5.89
N HIS A 197 5.48 -0.38 -4.57
CA HIS A 197 5.53 0.62 -3.51
C HIS A 197 6.71 0.40 -2.55
N PRO A 198 7.97 0.40 -3.02
CA PRO A 198 9.13 -0.02 -2.23
C PRO A 198 9.41 0.86 -0.99
N LEU A 199 8.98 2.11 -0.99
CA LEU A 199 9.19 3.07 0.11
C LEU A 199 7.95 3.25 1.00
N GLY A 200 6.81 2.67 0.63
CA GLY A 200 5.59 2.71 1.45
C GLY A 200 5.71 1.86 2.71
N THR A 201 4.93 2.17 3.75
CA THR A 201 4.89 1.40 5.01
C THR A 201 4.68 -0.10 4.72
N ILE A 202 3.74 -0.44 3.84
CA ILE A 202 3.46 -1.82 3.42
C ILE A 202 4.67 -2.45 2.69
N GLY A 203 5.37 -1.68 1.82
CA GLY A 203 6.55 -2.17 1.11
C GLY A 203 7.71 -2.49 2.05
N LYS A 204 7.93 -1.68 3.08
CA LYS A 204 8.93 -1.94 4.13
C LYS A 204 8.57 -3.16 4.98
N GLN A 205 7.29 -3.27 5.37
CA GLN A 205 6.78 -4.39 6.17
C GLN A 205 7.00 -5.76 5.52
N ILE A 206 6.84 -5.83 4.19
CA ILE A 206 6.89 -7.11 3.45
C ILE A 206 8.31 -7.44 2.96
N ASN A 207 9.19 -6.44 2.82
CA ASN A 207 10.51 -6.64 2.20
C ASN A 207 11.69 -6.67 3.19
N LEU A 208 11.53 -6.11 4.40
CA LEU A 208 12.63 -6.10 5.36
C LEU A 208 12.75 -7.46 6.06
N GLN A 209 13.97 -8.00 5.99
CA GLN A 209 14.37 -9.22 6.69
C GLN A 209 15.05 -8.86 8.02
N VAL A 210 15.07 -9.81 8.95
CA VAL A 210 15.71 -9.67 10.26
C VAL A 210 17.17 -9.25 10.13
N LYS A 211 17.92 -9.79 9.16
CA LYS A 211 19.32 -9.45 8.88
C LYS A 211 19.58 -8.00 8.52
N ASP A 212 18.55 -7.28 8.05
CA ASP A 212 18.68 -5.89 7.59
C ASP A 212 18.75 -4.90 8.75
N ILE A 213 18.13 -5.25 9.90
CA ILE A 213 18.04 -4.37 11.08
C ILE A 213 18.61 -4.98 12.37
N MET A 214 19.00 -6.27 12.39
CA MET A 214 19.58 -6.92 13.57
C MET A 214 20.91 -6.28 13.99
N HIS A 215 21.21 -6.32 15.27
CA HIS A 215 22.54 -6.00 15.80
C HIS A 215 23.49 -7.17 15.58
N LYS A 216 24.57 -6.96 14.85
CA LYS A 216 25.53 -7.99 14.40
C LYS A 216 27.00 -7.53 14.52
N GLY A 217 27.94 -8.46 14.33
CA GLY A 217 29.37 -8.20 14.36
C GLY A 217 29.82 -7.62 15.70
N ASN A 218 30.51 -6.49 15.68
CA ASN A 218 31.02 -5.86 16.91
C ASN A 218 29.92 -5.41 17.88
N ASN A 219 28.67 -5.27 17.43
CA ASN A 219 27.55 -4.90 18.29
C ASN A 219 26.81 -6.12 18.87
N LEU A 220 27.17 -7.34 18.50
CA LEU A 220 26.58 -8.56 19.01
C LEU A 220 27.10 -8.84 20.43
N PRO A 221 26.22 -8.86 21.47
CA PRO A 221 26.62 -9.15 22.84
C PRO A 221 26.70 -10.66 23.07
N VAL A 222 27.86 -11.24 22.95
CA VAL A 222 28.12 -12.68 23.20
C VAL A 222 29.09 -12.91 24.31
N LEU A 223 28.90 -13.98 25.05
CA LEU A 223 29.82 -14.55 26.03
C LEU A 223 29.80 -16.08 25.98
N PHE A 224 30.79 -16.75 26.56
CA PHE A 224 30.84 -18.19 26.70
C PHE A 224 30.19 -18.67 28.01
N GLU A 225 29.80 -19.94 28.08
CA GLU A 225 29.19 -20.56 29.27
C GLU A 225 30.04 -20.46 30.52
N SER A 226 31.38 -20.46 30.34
CA SER A 226 32.37 -20.36 31.42
C SER A 226 32.61 -18.92 31.93
N SER A 227 31.99 -17.92 31.29
CA SER A 227 32.15 -16.52 31.71
C SER A 227 31.47 -16.27 33.04
N THR A 228 31.97 -15.25 33.76
CA THR A 228 31.43 -14.92 35.08
C THR A 228 30.14 -14.09 34.98
N PHE A 229 29.35 -14.08 36.05
CA PHE A 229 28.16 -13.19 36.17
C PHE A 229 28.55 -11.72 36.00
N LYS A 230 29.73 -11.32 36.50
CA LYS A 230 30.25 -9.97 36.35
C LYS A 230 30.51 -9.61 34.89
N ASP A 231 31.04 -10.54 34.10
CA ASP A 231 31.28 -10.34 32.67
C ASP A 231 29.96 -10.11 31.92
N ALA A 232 28.89 -10.84 32.32
CA ALA A 232 27.58 -10.66 31.76
C ALA A 232 27.01 -9.23 32.00
N ILE A 233 27.12 -8.73 33.22
CA ILE A 233 26.70 -7.35 33.58
C ILE A 233 27.50 -6.33 32.77
N ILE A 234 28.82 -6.47 32.69
CA ILE A 234 29.68 -5.57 31.94
C ILE A 234 29.28 -5.57 30.46
N LYS A 235 29.10 -6.76 29.85
CA LYS A 235 28.76 -6.91 28.45
C LYS A 235 27.39 -6.32 28.10
N ILE A 236 26.38 -6.53 28.94
CA ILE A 236 25.05 -5.94 28.80
C ILE A 236 25.14 -4.41 28.83
N SER A 237 25.90 -3.86 29.80
CA SER A 237 26.08 -2.41 29.95
C SER A 237 26.84 -1.82 28.75
N GLU A 238 27.95 -2.47 28.33
CA GLU A 238 28.78 -2.04 27.20
C GLU A 238 28.01 -1.96 25.89
N LYS A 239 27.16 -2.98 25.59
CA LYS A 239 26.43 -3.05 24.32
C LYS A 239 25.12 -2.31 24.36
N GLY A 240 24.53 -2.05 25.52
CA GLY A 240 23.29 -1.28 25.66
C GLY A 240 22.06 -1.91 25.03
N LEU A 241 22.07 -3.24 24.81
CA LEU A 241 20.97 -3.98 24.19
C LEU A 241 20.06 -4.67 25.22
N GLY A 242 20.41 -4.57 26.53
CA GLY A 242 19.64 -5.18 27.61
C GLY A 242 19.76 -6.71 27.68
N CYS A 243 20.73 -7.29 26.95
CA CYS A 243 20.93 -8.73 26.92
C CYS A 243 22.37 -9.12 26.60
N VAL A 244 22.71 -10.40 26.84
CA VAL A 244 23.87 -11.08 26.32
C VAL A 244 23.53 -12.52 25.96
N VAL A 245 23.98 -12.97 24.77
CA VAL A 245 23.75 -14.32 24.27
C VAL A 245 24.89 -15.21 24.72
N ILE A 246 24.61 -16.35 25.29
CA ILE A 246 25.63 -17.33 25.70
C ILE A 246 25.78 -18.37 24.61
N ILE A 247 27.01 -18.56 24.17
CA ILE A 247 27.36 -19.43 23.03
C ILE A 247 28.48 -20.40 23.42
N ASN A 248 28.67 -21.46 22.63
CA ASN A 248 29.86 -22.30 22.64
C ASN A 248 30.91 -21.80 21.62
N GLU A 249 31.99 -22.54 21.47
CA GLU A 249 33.08 -22.23 20.53
C GLU A 249 32.64 -22.28 19.06
N GLU A 250 31.62 -23.07 18.74
CA GLU A 250 31.00 -23.19 17.42
C GLU A 250 29.96 -22.14 17.13
N TYR A 251 29.76 -21.15 18.03
CA TYR A 251 28.72 -20.11 17.95
C TYR A 251 27.29 -20.62 18.04
N GLU A 252 27.04 -21.80 18.60
CA GLU A 252 25.68 -22.29 18.87
C GLU A 252 25.13 -21.66 20.15
N ILE A 253 23.80 -21.43 20.15
CA ILE A 253 23.09 -20.88 21.31
C ILE A 253 23.12 -21.87 22.48
N LYS A 254 23.60 -21.41 23.65
CA LYS A 254 23.48 -22.14 24.93
C LYS A 254 22.48 -21.47 25.85
N GLY A 255 22.35 -20.16 25.79
CA GLY A 255 21.40 -19.42 26.62
C GLY A 255 21.31 -17.94 26.28
N LEU A 256 20.47 -17.26 27.03
CA LEU A 256 20.28 -15.81 26.98
C LEU A 256 20.20 -15.26 28.40
N ILE A 257 20.88 -14.17 28.67
CA ILE A 257 20.76 -13.42 29.91
C ILE A 257 20.24 -12.03 29.58
N THR A 258 19.20 -11.60 30.25
CA THR A 258 18.61 -10.25 30.11
C THR A 258 18.80 -9.45 31.40
N ASP A 259 18.52 -8.15 31.36
CA ASP A 259 18.45 -7.30 32.56
C ASP A 259 17.50 -7.87 33.63
N GLY A 260 16.44 -8.55 33.20
CA GLY A 260 15.50 -9.24 34.10
C GLY A 260 16.17 -10.42 34.83
N ASP A 261 17.00 -11.19 34.11
CA ASP A 261 17.72 -12.33 34.71
C ASP A 261 18.78 -11.84 35.69
N VAL A 262 19.48 -10.75 35.36
CA VAL A 262 20.42 -10.09 36.27
C VAL A 262 19.75 -9.68 37.56
N ARG A 263 18.59 -8.99 37.47
CA ARG A 263 17.83 -8.60 38.66
C ARG A 263 17.36 -9.78 39.49
N ARG A 264 16.89 -10.84 38.89
CA ARG A 264 16.48 -12.07 39.59
C ARG A 264 17.66 -12.76 40.27
N ALA A 265 18.81 -12.80 39.61
CA ALA A 265 20.03 -13.35 40.19
C ALA A 265 20.49 -12.58 41.45
N LEU A 266 20.47 -11.22 41.37
CA LEU A 266 20.81 -10.35 42.50
C LEU A 266 19.84 -10.48 43.69
N GLN A 267 18.59 -10.83 43.45
CA GLN A 267 17.59 -11.09 44.50
C GLN A 267 17.76 -12.47 45.13
N LYS A 268 18.15 -13.46 44.33
CA LYS A 268 18.19 -14.89 44.74
C LYS A 268 19.48 -15.28 45.43
N TYR A 269 20.63 -14.70 45.02
CA TYR A 269 21.95 -15.11 45.48
C TYR A 269 22.60 -14.03 46.32
N ASN A 270 23.01 -14.36 47.54
CA ASN A 270 23.76 -13.47 48.43
C ASN A 270 25.23 -13.28 48.00
N GLU A 271 25.82 -14.33 47.41
CA GLU A 271 27.20 -14.30 46.88
C GLU A 271 27.17 -14.44 45.37
N ILE A 272 27.50 -13.34 44.68
CA ILE A 272 27.44 -13.26 43.19
C ILE A 272 28.80 -13.51 42.53
N ASN A 273 29.89 -13.47 43.29
CA ASN A 273 31.26 -13.55 42.76
C ASN A 273 31.59 -14.91 42.14
N ASN A 274 30.92 -15.97 42.62
CA ASN A 274 31.17 -17.34 42.17
C ASN A 274 30.16 -17.82 41.11
N LEU A 275 29.20 -16.97 40.71
CA LEU A 275 28.21 -17.32 39.72
C LEU A 275 28.79 -17.25 38.30
N THR A 276 28.47 -18.24 37.50
CA THR A 276 28.73 -18.30 36.06
C THR A 276 27.52 -17.89 35.25
N THR A 277 27.72 -17.63 33.95
CA THR A 277 26.62 -17.37 33.03
C THR A 277 25.65 -18.55 32.95
N SER A 278 26.14 -19.77 33.07
CA SER A 278 25.31 -21.02 33.05
C SER A 278 24.34 -21.13 34.24
N ASP A 279 24.65 -20.49 35.40
CA ASP A 279 23.81 -20.54 36.59
C ASP A 279 22.56 -19.66 36.49
N ILE A 280 22.62 -18.62 35.61
CA ILE A 280 21.60 -17.58 35.55
C ILE A 280 20.92 -17.45 34.19
N MET A 281 21.47 -18.05 33.14
CA MET A 281 20.95 -17.94 31.79
C MET A 281 19.58 -18.64 31.64
N THR A 282 18.72 -18.06 30.85
CA THR A 282 17.56 -18.74 30.28
C THR A 282 18.06 -19.70 29.20
N LYS A 283 17.88 -21.02 29.44
CA LYS A 283 18.26 -22.07 28.48
C LYS A 283 17.24 -22.12 27.33
N ASN A 284 17.71 -22.46 26.12
CA ASN A 284 16.89 -22.55 24.91
C ASN A 284 16.06 -21.29 24.64
N PRO A 285 16.67 -20.12 24.52
CA PRO A 285 15.97 -18.89 24.19
C PRO A 285 15.34 -19.03 22.81
N ILE A 286 14.26 -18.26 22.58
CA ILE A 286 13.62 -18.22 21.28
C ILE A 286 14.55 -17.54 20.30
N SER A 287 14.72 -18.17 19.14
CA SER A 287 15.53 -17.69 18.04
C SER A 287 14.72 -17.58 16.76
N ILE A 288 15.25 -16.80 15.83
CA ILE A 288 14.69 -16.57 14.50
C ILE A 288 15.80 -16.64 13.46
N ASN A 289 15.49 -17.12 12.25
CA ASN A 289 16.47 -17.11 11.15
C ASN A 289 16.66 -15.69 10.62
N ALA A 290 17.91 -15.34 10.28
CA ALA A 290 18.26 -14.03 9.76
C ALA A 290 17.56 -13.66 8.45
N ASN A 291 17.15 -14.65 7.65
CA ASN A 291 16.45 -14.46 6.38
C ASN A 291 14.92 -14.37 6.53
N GLU A 292 14.37 -14.56 7.75
CA GLU A 292 12.94 -14.35 7.99
C GLU A 292 12.56 -12.88 7.90
N TYR A 293 11.28 -12.64 7.60
CA TYR A 293 10.75 -11.28 7.51
C TYR A 293 10.42 -10.70 8.89
N LEU A 294 10.38 -9.37 8.99
CA LEU A 294 10.16 -8.69 10.27
C LEU A 294 8.77 -8.90 10.86
N ASP A 295 7.75 -9.14 10.05
CA ASP A 295 6.40 -9.49 10.51
C ASP A 295 6.38 -10.82 11.26
N VAL A 296 7.17 -11.81 10.80
CA VAL A 296 7.35 -13.09 11.50
C VAL A 296 8.05 -12.87 12.84
N ALA A 297 9.09 -12.00 12.87
CA ALA A 297 9.77 -11.66 14.11
C ALA A 297 8.81 -10.99 15.12
N LEU A 298 8.00 -10.04 14.65
CA LEU A 298 7.01 -9.35 15.47
C LEU A 298 5.94 -10.33 16.01
N ALA A 299 5.42 -11.20 15.16
CA ALA A 299 4.46 -12.23 15.56
C ALA A 299 5.05 -13.17 16.62
N LEU A 300 6.31 -13.59 16.49
CA LEU A 300 7.00 -14.40 17.50
C LEU A 300 7.17 -13.68 18.84
N MET A 301 7.31 -12.35 18.82
CA MET A 301 7.45 -11.55 20.05
C MET A 301 6.12 -11.32 20.76
N GLU A 302 5.02 -11.11 20.01
CA GLU A 302 3.74 -10.61 20.55
C GLU A 302 2.66 -11.69 20.73
N SER A 303 2.62 -12.74 19.90
CA SER A 303 1.53 -13.74 19.89
C SER A 303 1.59 -14.77 21.03
N ARG A 304 2.27 -14.47 22.14
CA ARG A 304 2.49 -15.34 23.29
C ARG A 304 1.82 -14.83 24.54
N GLU A 305 1.48 -15.72 25.46
CA GLU A 305 1.00 -15.36 26.81
C GLU A 305 2.03 -14.48 27.56
N SER A 306 3.33 -14.73 27.37
CA SER A 306 4.42 -13.88 27.87
C SER A 306 5.12 -13.25 26.69
N GLN A 307 4.89 -11.95 26.48
CA GLN A 307 5.54 -11.17 25.43
C GLN A 307 7.04 -11.09 25.67
N ILE A 308 7.80 -11.18 24.60
CA ILE A 308 9.26 -11.06 24.61
C ILE A 308 9.68 -9.86 23.76
N SER A 309 10.63 -9.11 24.25
CA SER A 309 11.10 -7.89 23.58
C SER A 309 12.38 -8.08 22.75
N LEU A 310 12.90 -9.31 22.69
CA LEU A 310 14.16 -9.63 22.04
C LEU A 310 14.17 -11.07 21.53
N LEU A 311 14.75 -11.29 20.34
CA LEU A 311 15.04 -12.60 19.76
C LEU A 311 16.52 -12.72 19.45
N VAL A 312 17.05 -13.94 19.66
CA VAL A 312 18.38 -14.31 19.16
C VAL A 312 18.26 -14.65 17.68
N VAL A 313 19.16 -14.11 16.86
CA VAL A 313 19.15 -14.34 15.43
C VAL A 313 20.19 -15.37 15.04
N VAL A 314 19.78 -16.38 14.27
CA VAL A 314 20.66 -17.45 13.79
C VAL A 314 20.71 -17.51 12.28
N ASP A 315 21.76 -18.11 11.75
CA ASP A 315 21.88 -18.43 10.33
C ASP A 315 21.26 -19.80 10.00
N GLU A 316 21.40 -20.24 8.75
CA GLU A 316 20.90 -21.54 8.27
C GLU A 316 21.58 -22.75 8.95
N SER A 317 22.80 -22.55 9.50
CA SER A 317 23.54 -23.54 10.27
C SER A 317 23.24 -23.48 11.76
N ASN A 318 22.20 -22.72 12.17
CA ASN A 318 21.79 -22.51 13.57
C ASN A 318 22.88 -21.84 14.44
N LYS A 319 23.79 -21.06 13.85
CA LYS A 319 24.81 -20.29 14.55
C LYS A 319 24.31 -18.88 14.83
N VAL A 320 24.69 -18.33 15.98
CA VAL A 320 24.31 -16.98 16.39
C VAL A 320 25.00 -15.95 15.51
N VAL A 321 24.21 -15.13 14.79
CA VAL A 321 24.67 -14.07 13.91
C VAL A 321 24.19 -12.69 14.34
N GLY A 322 23.22 -12.59 15.25
CA GLY A 322 22.69 -11.32 15.70
C GLY A 322 21.71 -11.41 16.85
N VAL A 323 21.21 -10.25 17.24
CA VAL A 323 20.03 -10.07 18.10
C VAL A 323 19.13 -8.99 17.50
N ILE A 324 17.82 -9.13 17.65
CA ILE A 324 16.84 -8.15 17.21
C ILE A 324 15.88 -7.83 18.36
N ARG A 325 15.57 -6.55 18.56
CA ARG A 325 14.64 -6.09 19.59
C ARG A 325 13.34 -5.58 18.98
N LEU A 326 12.25 -5.70 19.71
CA LEU A 326 10.95 -5.14 19.33
C LEU A 326 11.05 -3.65 18.98
N HIS A 327 11.83 -2.88 19.77
CA HIS A 327 12.03 -1.46 19.52
C HIS A 327 12.69 -1.16 18.15
N ASP A 328 13.61 -2.01 17.71
CA ASP A 328 14.28 -1.85 16.41
C ASP A 328 13.32 -2.14 15.26
N ILE A 329 12.42 -3.12 15.43
CA ILE A 329 11.34 -3.43 14.48
C ILE A 329 10.36 -2.24 14.37
N ILE A 330 9.89 -1.70 15.48
CA ILE A 330 9.00 -0.53 15.51
C ILE A 330 9.65 0.69 14.85
N ARG A 331 10.95 0.94 15.10
CA ARG A 331 11.70 2.03 14.47
C ARG A 331 11.87 1.89 12.96
N SER A 332 11.82 0.68 12.43
CA SER A 332 11.90 0.44 10.99
C SER A 332 10.60 0.81 10.25
N GLY A 333 9.54 1.14 10.99
CA GLY A 333 8.24 1.57 10.45
C GLY A 333 7.20 0.46 10.35
N LEU A 334 7.38 -0.61 11.14
CA LEU A 334 6.38 -1.65 11.39
C LEU A 334 5.45 -1.27 12.51
#